data_147678429528cfe65cbc0589641bc893
#
_entry.id   147678429528cfe65cbc0589641bc893
#
_cell.length_a   1.000
_cell.length_b   1.000
_cell.length_c   1.000
_cell.angle_alpha   90.00
_cell.angle_beta   90.00
_cell.angle_gamma   90.00
#
_symmetry.space_group_name_H-M   'P 1'
#
loop_
_entity.id
_entity.type
_entity.pdbx_description
1 polymer ?
#
loop_
_entity_poly.entity_id
_entity_poly.type
_entity_poly.pdbx_seq_one_letter_code
_entity_poly.pdbx_strand_id
1 'polypeptide(L)'
;MVKSITTIICGFLVLLSVSSCRKEQEEPCPENGRVTFTVAQTRATQEGTFEKGNSIGVFAIEPKTGVYWATNNKYTYDGRAFKPATEEDNIIVTVGTDLDFYVYYPFKEGQTDITAISHAIGDQQEKSGWLSADFLTASYTDVIQDYTIPLHFEHRLSTVEVRVEGSDRVDGARMENVKYGSRFNLLTGKTVTDETRGSYAMYRYSSGNLTTVFRMTIPAQTLTTTSNYITLTGTPDMKLRGHFRHDHRTRQNPQLPDRLQDTDNRP
;
A
#
# COMPACT_ATOMS: atom_id res chain seq x y z
N MET A 1 -74.38 1.06 77.26
CA MET A 1 -73.37 2.12 76.99
C MET A 1 -71.98 1.45 76.79
N VAL A 2 -71.62 1.16 75.64
CA VAL A 2 -70.21 1.02 75.25
C VAL A 2 -70.16 1.06 73.72
N LYS A 3 -69.45 2.01 73.19
CA LYS A 3 -69.33 2.29 71.78
C LYS A 3 -68.32 1.33 71.18
N SER A 4 -68.74 0.66 70.09
CA SER A 4 -67.86 -0.13 69.25
C SER A 4 -67.03 0.80 68.32
N ILE A 5 -65.73 0.66 68.32
CA ILE A 5 -64.83 1.34 67.38
C ILE A 5 -64.39 0.34 66.34
N THR A 6 -64.88 0.48 65.14
CA THR A 6 -64.46 -0.31 63.96
C THR A 6 -63.17 0.28 63.37
N THR A 7 -62.07 -0.44 63.47
CA THR A 7 -60.79 -0.04 62.86
C THR A 7 -60.77 -0.53 61.44
N ILE A 8 -60.75 0.40 60.48
CA ILE A 8 -60.57 0.14 59.07
C ILE A 8 -59.03 0.08 58.82
N ILE A 9 -58.52 -1.10 58.49
CA ILE A 9 -57.15 -1.26 58.05
C ILE A 9 -57.11 -0.99 56.54
N CYS A 10 -56.60 0.18 56.17
CA CYS A 10 -56.35 0.53 54.80
C CYS A 10 -55.02 -0.10 54.39
N GLY A 11 -55.06 -1.19 53.59
CA GLY A 11 -53.90 -1.82 53.06
C GLY A 11 -53.30 -0.95 51.95
N PHE A 12 -52.14 -0.41 52.24
CA PHE A 12 -51.33 0.34 51.24
C PHE A 12 -50.49 -0.65 50.41
N LEU A 13 -50.98 -0.92 49.18
CA LEU A 13 -50.26 -1.74 48.21
C LEU A 13 -49.16 -0.88 47.58
N VAL A 14 -47.93 -0.99 48.05
CA VAL A 14 -46.76 -0.34 47.43
C VAL A 14 -46.36 -1.14 46.18
N LEU A 15 -46.71 -0.64 45.01
CA LEU A 15 -46.18 -1.08 43.73
C LEU A 15 -44.74 -0.59 43.64
N LEU A 16 -43.77 -1.52 43.86
CA LEU A 16 -42.38 -1.33 43.52
C LEU A 16 -42.25 -1.39 42.00
N SER A 17 -42.30 -0.22 41.35
CA SER A 17 -41.81 -0.10 39.96
C SER A 17 -40.30 -0.21 39.96
N VAL A 18 -39.77 -1.40 39.62
CA VAL A 18 -38.39 -1.59 39.26
C VAL A 18 -38.16 -0.86 37.92
N SER A 19 -37.75 0.40 37.98
CA SER A 19 -37.11 1.06 36.85
C SER A 19 -35.82 0.30 36.56
N SER A 20 -35.91 -0.64 35.62
CA SER A 20 -34.73 -1.19 34.97
C SER A 20 -34.10 -0.04 34.17
N CYS A 21 -33.16 0.67 34.79
CA CYS A 21 -32.16 1.42 34.02
C CYS A 21 -31.42 0.43 33.17
N ARG A 22 -31.92 0.20 31.94
CA ARG A 22 -31.01 -0.21 30.83
C ARG A 22 -29.97 0.87 30.82
N LYS A 23 -28.75 0.54 31.24
CA LYS A 23 -27.55 1.22 30.73
C LYS A 23 -27.67 1.05 29.24
N GLU A 24 -28.08 2.08 28.52
CA GLU A 24 -27.69 2.28 27.15
C GLU A 24 -26.16 2.12 27.20
N GLN A 25 -25.65 1.04 26.62
CA GLN A 25 -24.26 1.04 26.23
C GLN A 25 -24.17 2.26 25.31
N GLU A 26 -23.56 3.32 25.80
CA GLU A 26 -23.00 4.35 24.95
C GLU A 26 -22.14 3.58 23.98
N GLU A 27 -22.64 3.41 22.77
CA GLU A 27 -21.76 3.05 21.66
C GLU A 27 -20.63 4.07 21.74
N PRO A 28 -19.36 3.61 21.75
CA PRO A 28 -18.25 4.54 21.83
C PRO A 28 -18.47 5.55 20.72
N CYS A 29 -18.67 6.81 21.10
CA CYS A 29 -18.78 7.93 20.17
C CYS A 29 -17.67 7.73 19.15
N PRO A 30 -17.97 7.60 17.85
CA PRO A 30 -16.94 7.35 16.84
C PRO A 30 -15.85 8.38 17.08
N GLU A 31 -14.59 7.94 17.21
CA GLU A 31 -13.46 8.78 17.60
C GLU A 31 -13.43 10.03 16.70
N ASN A 32 -14.22 11.02 17.05
CA ASN A 32 -14.30 12.40 16.56
C ASN A 32 -14.06 12.61 15.05
N GLY A 33 -14.61 11.78 14.16
CA GLY A 33 -14.47 11.97 12.73
C GLY A 33 -13.04 11.83 12.18
N ARG A 34 -12.13 11.26 12.94
CA ARG A 34 -10.75 10.99 12.51
C ARG A 34 -10.72 9.84 11.52
N VAL A 35 -10.18 10.11 10.34
CA VAL A 35 -10.01 9.10 9.30
C VAL A 35 -8.88 8.14 9.67
N THR A 36 -9.14 6.84 9.49
CA THR A 36 -8.15 5.78 9.49
C THR A 36 -8.29 4.97 8.22
N PHE A 37 -7.22 4.28 7.80
CA PHE A 37 -7.26 3.49 6.58
C PHE A 37 -6.95 2.03 6.87
N THR A 38 -7.74 1.13 6.29
CA THR A 38 -7.49 -0.30 6.33
C THR A 38 -7.07 -0.80 4.95
N VAL A 39 -6.37 -1.93 4.93
CA VAL A 39 -6.01 -2.59 3.67
C VAL A 39 -7.15 -3.52 3.31
N ALA A 40 -7.93 -3.16 2.28
CA ALA A 40 -8.98 -4.00 1.74
C ALA A 40 -8.36 -5.05 0.82
N GLN A 41 -8.15 -6.21 1.38
CA GLN A 41 -7.61 -7.39 0.70
C GLN A 41 -6.32 -7.22 -0.11
N THR A 42 -5.37 -8.08 0.23
CA THR A 42 -4.33 -8.71 -0.56
C THR A 42 -3.06 -7.95 -0.88
N ARG A 43 -1.94 -8.68 -0.67
CA ARG A 43 -0.63 -8.50 -1.32
C ARG A 43 -0.24 -7.02 -1.53
N ALA A 44 -0.38 -6.27 -0.45
CA ALA A 44 -0.12 -4.84 -0.45
C ALA A 44 1.39 -4.53 -0.54
N THR A 45 2.25 -5.53 -0.35
CA THR A 45 3.69 -5.43 -0.55
C THR A 45 4.20 -6.62 -1.34
N GLN A 46 5.46 -6.64 -1.73
CA GLN A 46 6.06 -7.77 -2.44
C GLN A 46 5.95 -9.10 -1.67
N GLU A 47 5.83 -9.07 -0.35
CA GLU A 47 5.60 -10.24 0.51
C GLU A 47 4.14 -10.38 0.96
N GLY A 48 3.24 -9.48 0.55
CA GLY A 48 1.80 -9.62 0.71
C GLY A 48 1.15 -8.81 1.81
N THR A 49 1.87 -8.26 2.80
CA THR A 49 1.28 -7.49 3.91
C THR A 49 2.16 -6.31 4.31
N PHE A 50 1.54 -5.25 4.83
CA PHE A 50 2.27 -4.19 5.51
C PHE A 50 2.75 -4.66 6.87
N GLU A 51 3.93 -4.21 7.27
CA GLU A 51 4.48 -4.42 8.60
C GLU A 51 4.21 -3.22 9.51
N LYS A 52 4.05 -3.47 10.80
CA LYS A 52 3.90 -2.42 11.79
C LYS A 52 5.04 -1.42 11.69
N GLY A 53 4.70 -0.14 11.58
CA GLY A 53 5.66 0.95 11.36
C GLY A 53 5.77 1.40 9.89
N ASN A 54 5.26 0.62 8.92
CA ASN A 54 5.16 1.09 7.55
C ASN A 54 4.31 2.36 7.49
N SER A 55 4.70 3.32 6.67
CA SER A 55 3.99 4.60 6.57
C SER A 55 3.63 4.94 5.15
N ILE A 56 2.46 5.55 4.98
CA ILE A 56 1.89 6.04 3.73
C ILE A 56 1.78 7.55 3.74
N GLY A 57 1.84 8.18 2.57
CA GLY A 57 1.51 9.59 2.36
C GLY A 57 0.09 9.72 1.83
N VAL A 58 -0.68 10.60 2.46
CA VAL A 58 -2.11 10.80 2.16
C VAL A 58 -2.34 12.22 1.67
N PHE A 59 -3.00 12.32 0.53
CA PHE A 59 -3.60 13.56 0.04
C PHE A 59 -5.12 13.40 0.13
N ALA A 60 -5.79 14.48 0.54
CA ALA A 60 -7.25 14.54 0.56
C ALA A 60 -7.70 15.81 -0.17
N ILE A 61 -8.61 15.66 -1.14
CA ILE A 61 -9.03 16.74 -2.04
C ILE A 61 -10.55 16.75 -2.13
N GLU A 62 -11.16 17.92 -1.98
CA GLU A 62 -12.56 18.10 -2.27
C GLU A 62 -12.77 18.11 -3.79
N PRO A 63 -13.48 17.14 -4.39
CA PRO A 63 -13.51 16.96 -5.84
C PRO A 63 -14.21 18.11 -6.58
N LYS A 64 -15.14 18.83 -5.94
CA LYS A 64 -15.89 19.93 -6.56
C LYS A 64 -15.10 21.22 -6.64
N THR A 65 -14.25 21.50 -5.66
CA THR A 65 -13.52 22.77 -5.55
C THR A 65 -12.03 22.62 -5.83
N GLY A 66 -11.49 21.37 -5.75
CA GLY A 66 -10.06 21.10 -5.82
C GLY A 66 -9.29 21.55 -4.57
N VAL A 67 -9.98 21.89 -3.49
CA VAL A 67 -9.34 22.31 -2.23
C VAL A 67 -8.71 21.10 -1.55
N TYR A 68 -7.46 21.26 -1.14
CA TYR A 68 -6.74 20.25 -0.37
C TYR A 68 -7.11 20.34 1.12
N TRP A 69 -7.58 19.24 1.67
CA TRP A 69 -7.79 19.04 3.10
C TRP A 69 -6.55 18.44 3.76
N ALA A 70 -5.76 17.68 2.99
CA ALA A 70 -4.50 17.12 3.42
C ALA A 70 -3.50 17.12 2.26
N THR A 71 -2.23 17.38 2.58
CA THR A 71 -1.13 17.38 1.62
C THR A 71 0.02 16.57 2.21
N ASN A 72 0.16 15.32 1.75
CA ASN A 72 1.20 14.41 2.20
C ASN A 72 1.18 14.12 3.71
N ASN A 73 -0.02 14.04 4.32
CA ASN A 73 -0.15 13.66 5.71
C ASN A 73 0.35 12.24 5.93
N LYS A 74 1.13 12.04 6.98
CA LYS A 74 1.76 10.75 7.29
C LYS A 74 0.83 9.87 8.10
N TYR A 75 0.56 8.68 7.60
CA TYR A 75 -0.17 7.65 8.32
C TYR A 75 0.70 6.42 8.51
N THR A 76 0.73 5.87 9.72
CA THR A 76 1.58 4.75 10.10
C THR A 76 0.74 3.52 10.44
N TYR A 77 1.13 2.36 9.93
CA TYR A 77 0.45 1.09 10.15
C TYR A 77 0.73 0.56 11.55
N ASP A 78 -0.30 0.32 12.34
CA ASP A 78 -0.20 -0.19 13.72
C ASP A 78 -0.25 -1.73 13.82
N GLY A 79 -0.44 -2.40 12.69
CA GLY A 79 -0.65 -3.86 12.58
C GLY A 79 -2.09 -4.22 12.21
N ARG A 80 -3.01 -3.23 12.16
CA ARG A 80 -4.41 -3.39 11.77
C ARG A 80 -4.88 -2.34 10.78
N ALA A 81 -4.51 -1.07 11.04
CA ALA A 81 -4.90 0.08 10.24
C ALA A 81 -3.75 1.10 10.18
N PHE A 82 -3.79 1.96 9.17
CA PHE A 82 -2.98 3.16 9.13
C PHE A 82 -3.66 4.26 9.92
N LYS A 83 -2.94 4.82 10.88
CA LYS A 83 -3.38 5.92 11.76
C LYS A 83 -2.48 7.14 11.56
N PRO A 84 -2.99 8.35 11.79
CA PRO A 84 -2.16 9.55 11.74
C PRO A 84 -0.90 9.37 12.60
N ALA A 85 0.26 9.77 12.07
CA ALA A 85 1.52 9.63 12.79
C ALA A 85 1.65 10.67 13.91
N THR A 86 1.08 11.86 13.71
CA THR A 86 1.03 12.97 14.68
C THR A 86 -0.38 13.58 14.70
N GLU A 87 -0.63 14.52 15.62
CA GLU A 87 -1.91 15.24 15.65
C GLU A 87 -2.13 16.13 14.41
N GLU A 88 -1.05 16.64 13.82
CA GLU A 88 -1.09 17.46 12.61
C GLU A 88 -1.45 16.64 11.36
N ASP A 89 -1.20 15.33 11.40
CA ASP A 89 -1.55 14.41 10.31
C ASP A 89 -3.03 14.01 10.33
N ASN A 90 -3.79 14.37 11.37
CA ASN A 90 -5.20 14.01 11.45
C ASN A 90 -6.00 14.64 10.31
N ILE A 91 -6.81 13.83 9.65
CA ILE A 91 -7.86 14.27 8.74
C ILE A 91 -9.19 14.04 9.45
N ILE A 92 -9.90 15.13 9.77
CA ILE A 92 -11.15 15.10 10.50
C ILE A 92 -12.29 15.42 9.54
N VAL A 93 -13.24 14.51 9.41
CA VAL A 93 -14.35 14.63 8.47
C VAL A 93 -15.68 14.31 9.17
N THR A 94 -16.78 14.62 8.49
CA THR A 94 -18.11 14.17 8.84
C THR A 94 -18.57 13.11 7.85
N VAL A 95 -19.27 12.08 8.28
CA VAL A 95 -19.94 11.13 7.38
C VAL A 95 -20.85 11.91 6.42
N GLY A 96 -20.78 11.56 5.14
CA GLY A 96 -21.45 12.29 4.06
C GLY A 96 -20.58 13.35 3.38
N THR A 97 -19.35 13.60 3.86
CA THR A 97 -18.41 14.50 3.17
C THR A 97 -17.96 13.85 1.84
N ASP A 98 -17.95 14.64 0.79
CA ASP A 98 -17.44 14.27 -0.53
C ASP A 98 -15.95 14.64 -0.57
N LEU A 99 -15.07 13.64 -0.42
CA LEU A 99 -13.63 13.87 -0.29
C LEU A 99 -12.86 12.71 -0.91
N ASP A 100 -12.03 13.01 -1.89
CA ASP A 100 -11.17 12.06 -2.56
C ASP A 100 -9.85 11.89 -1.82
N PHE A 101 -9.48 10.64 -1.55
CA PHE A 101 -8.18 10.29 -0.99
C PHE A 101 -7.28 9.67 -2.04
N TYR A 102 -6.05 10.17 -2.12
CA TYR A 102 -4.98 9.62 -2.94
C TYR A 102 -3.80 9.29 -2.05
N VAL A 103 -3.35 8.06 -2.13
CA VAL A 103 -2.42 7.48 -1.17
C VAL A 103 -1.24 6.83 -1.88
N TYR A 104 -0.04 6.91 -1.30
CA TYR A 104 1.13 6.22 -1.79
C TYR A 104 1.99 5.63 -0.67
N TYR A 105 2.73 4.60 -1.00
CA TYR A 105 3.72 3.93 -0.15
C TYR A 105 5.01 3.70 -0.93
N PRO A 106 6.20 3.81 -0.31
CA PRO A 106 6.44 4.27 1.08
C PRO A 106 6.32 5.78 1.22
N PHE A 107 5.93 6.23 2.42
CA PHE A 107 5.92 7.65 2.75
C PHE A 107 7.28 8.29 2.55
N LYS A 108 7.30 9.46 1.98
CA LYS A 108 8.50 10.29 1.86
C LYS A 108 8.16 11.73 2.22
N GLU A 109 8.90 12.28 3.13
CA GLU A 109 8.76 13.68 3.55
C GLU A 109 9.00 14.65 2.38
N GLY A 110 8.29 15.78 2.37
CA GLY A 110 8.45 16.84 1.39
C GLY A 110 7.83 16.57 0.01
N GLN A 111 7.08 15.48 -0.17
CA GLN A 111 6.32 15.21 -1.39
C GLN A 111 5.00 15.99 -1.36
N THR A 112 5.01 17.22 -1.84
CA THR A 112 3.83 18.11 -1.81
C THR A 112 3.08 18.18 -3.14
N ASP A 113 3.69 17.75 -4.24
CA ASP A 113 3.07 17.73 -5.56
C ASP A 113 2.47 16.34 -5.86
N ILE A 114 1.15 16.22 -5.72
CA ILE A 114 0.40 14.99 -5.99
C ILE A 114 0.53 14.50 -7.44
N THR A 115 0.90 15.39 -8.36
CA THR A 115 1.05 15.06 -9.79
C THR A 115 2.45 14.55 -10.14
N ALA A 116 3.40 14.62 -9.20
CA ALA A 116 4.80 14.29 -9.45
C ALA A 116 5.50 13.66 -8.24
N ILE A 117 4.85 12.70 -7.56
CA ILE A 117 5.47 11.98 -6.45
C ILE A 117 6.71 11.24 -6.96
N SER A 118 7.87 11.59 -6.43
CA SER A 118 9.16 11.05 -6.87
C SER A 118 9.54 9.82 -6.06
N HIS A 119 9.94 8.75 -6.75
CA HIS A 119 10.49 7.55 -6.14
C HIS A 119 11.72 7.08 -6.93
N ALA A 120 12.74 6.65 -6.22
CA ALA A 120 13.94 6.07 -6.80
C ALA A 120 14.31 4.79 -6.05
N ILE A 121 14.59 3.74 -6.80
CA ILE A 121 15.11 2.50 -6.22
C ILE A 121 16.60 2.68 -5.86
N GLY A 122 17.02 1.97 -4.81
CA GLY A 122 18.41 1.85 -4.39
C GLY A 122 18.93 0.43 -4.55
N ASP A 123 20.01 0.12 -3.86
CA ASP A 123 20.52 -1.25 -3.77
C ASP A 123 19.50 -2.15 -3.07
N GLN A 124 19.30 -3.32 -3.62
CA GLN A 124 18.31 -4.29 -3.17
C GLN A 124 18.97 -5.61 -2.73
N GLN A 125 20.23 -5.58 -2.37
CA GLN A 125 20.95 -6.77 -1.90
C GLN A 125 20.29 -7.37 -0.64
N GLU A 126 19.89 -6.51 0.26
CA GLU A 126 19.20 -6.90 1.48
C GLU A 126 17.67 -6.89 1.31
N LYS A 127 16.97 -7.72 2.08
CA LYS A 127 15.51 -7.80 2.06
C LYS A 127 14.84 -6.43 2.28
N SER A 128 15.34 -5.66 3.20
CA SER A 128 14.81 -4.31 3.50
C SER A 128 14.95 -3.36 2.32
N GLY A 129 16.08 -3.39 1.60
CA GLY A 129 16.28 -2.61 0.38
C GLY A 129 15.33 -3.02 -0.73
N TRP A 130 15.13 -4.32 -0.91
CA TRP A 130 14.17 -4.86 -1.89
C TRP A 130 12.72 -4.48 -1.57
N LEU A 131 12.31 -4.56 -0.29
CA LEU A 131 10.96 -4.17 0.13
C LEU A 131 10.73 -2.67 0.00
N SER A 132 11.73 -1.85 0.34
CA SER A 132 11.63 -0.38 0.24
C SER A 132 11.69 0.15 -1.20
N ALA A 133 12.16 -0.67 -2.14
CA ALA A 133 12.16 -0.33 -3.57
C ALA A 133 10.76 -0.35 -4.18
N ASP A 134 9.80 -1.02 -3.55
CA ASP A 134 8.43 -1.09 -4.07
C ASP A 134 7.70 0.26 -3.92
N PHE A 135 6.83 0.54 -4.85
CA PHE A 135 5.99 1.73 -4.83
C PHE A 135 4.54 1.37 -5.11
N LEU A 136 3.68 1.69 -4.14
CA LEU A 136 2.26 1.35 -4.19
C LEU A 136 1.44 2.62 -4.21
N THR A 137 0.29 2.57 -4.87
CA THR A 137 -0.72 3.63 -4.83
C THR A 137 -2.09 3.06 -4.52
N ALA A 138 -2.92 3.86 -3.88
CA ALA A 138 -4.33 3.57 -3.67
C ALA A 138 -5.14 4.87 -3.78
N SER A 139 -6.42 4.76 -4.08
CA SER A 139 -7.37 5.88 -4.03
C SER A 139 -8.70 5.42 -3.46
N TYR A 140 -9.42 6.38 -2.90
CA TYR A 140 -10.82 6.24 -2.50
C TYR A 140 -11.54 7.53 -2.91
N THR A 141 -12.54 7.42 -3.78
CA THR A 141 -13.20 8.54 -4.46
C THR A 141 -14.72 8.50 -4.29
N ASP A 142 -15.18 7.97 -3.16
CA ASP A 142 -16.59 7.90 -2.80
C ASP A 142 -16.91 8.84 -1.63
N VAL A 143 -18.19 9.13 -1.45
CA VAL A 143 -18.69 9.84 -0.26
C VAL A 143 -18.35 9.02 0.99
N ILE A 144 -17.81 9.68 2.00
CA ILE A 144 -17.37 9.03 3.24
C ILE A 144 -18.58 8.46 3.97
N GLN A 145 -18.61 7.13 4.11
CA GLN A 145 -19.66 6.40 4.82
C GLN A 145 -19.23 6.02 6.24
N ASP A 146 -17.93 5.89 6.47
CA ASP A 146 -17.32 5.51 7.75
C ASP A 146 -15.96 6.21 7.87
N TYR A 147 -15.49 6.39 9.09
CA TYR A 147 -14.16 6.96 9.37
C TYR A 147 -13.03 5.96 9.12
N THR A 148 -13.35 4.69 8.87
CA THR A 148 -12.41 3.64 8.50
C THR A 148 -12.51 3.34 7.01
N ILE A 149 -11.60 3.87 6.23
CA ILE A 149 -11.62 3.82 4.77
C ILE A 149 -10.79 2.63 4.26
N PRO A 150 -11.39 1.71 3.49
CA PRO A 150 -10.67 0.60 2.90
C PRO A 150 -9.86 1.05 1.68
N LEU A 151 -8.55 0.75 1.66
CA LEU A 151 -7.65 1.05 0.54
C LEU A 151 -7.27 -0.22 -0.23
N HIS A 152 -7.34 -0.14 -1.55
CA HIS A 152 -6.84 -1.14 -2.48
C HIS A 152 -5.52 -0.67 -3.08
N PHE A 153 -4.41 -1.26 -2.66
CA PHE A 153 -3.10 -0.88 -3.14
C PHE A 153 -2.72 -1.61 -4.44
N GLU A 154 -2.13 -0.86 -5.36
CA GLU A 154 -1.60 -1.35 -6.62
C GLU A 154 -0.10 -1.10 -6.70
N HIS A 155 0.66 -2.12 -7.15
CA HIS A 155 2.09 -1.98 -7.45
C HIS A 155 2.29 -1.15 -8.71
N ARG A 156 3.18 -0.19 -8.63
CA ARG A 156 3.49 0.71 -9.75
C ARG A 156 4.82 0.41 -10.44
N LEU A 157 5.59 -0.50 -9.88
CA LEU A 157 6.87 -0.96 -10.39
C LEU A 157 6.82 -2.43 -10.79
N SER A 158 7.84 -2.88 -11.51
CA SER A 158 7.94 -4.25 -12.03
C SER A 158 9.00 -5.03 -11.27
N THR A 159 8.74 -6.31 -10.99
CA THR A 159 9.75 -7.21 -10.42
C THR A 159 10.42 -8.01 -11.52
N VAL A 160 11.75 -7.98 -11.53
CA VAL A 160 12.59 -8.85 -12.35
C VAL A 160 13.07 -10.02 -11.49
N GLU A 161 12.86 -11.23 -11.98
CA GLU A 161 13.40 -12.45 -11.36
C GLU A 161 14.48 -13.04 -12.25
N VAL A 162 15.63 -13.34 -11.65
CA VAL A 162 16.73 -14.05 -12.29
C VAL A 162 16.91 -15.38 -11.60
N ARG A 163 16.75 -16.46 -12.35
CA ARG A 163 16.95 -17.83 -11.87
C ARG A 163 18.24 -18.37 -12.46
N VAL A 164 19.16 -18.75 -11.58
CA VAL A 164 20.43 -19.38 -11.96
C VAL A 164 20.33 -20.86 -11.60
N GLU A 165 20.37 -21.71 -12.60
CA GLU A 165 20.29 -23.16 -12.46
C GLU A 165 21.67 -23.83 -12.65
N GLY A 166 21.87 -24.98 -12.02
CA GLY A 166 23.10 -25.76 -12.13
C GLY A 166 24.24 -25.29 -11.22
N SER A 167 24.00 -24.29 -10.37
CA SER A 167 24.99 -23.82 -9.41
C SER A 167 24.36 -23.24 -8.16
N ASP A 168 24.87 -23.62 -7.01
CA ASP A 168 24.61 -23.01 -5.70
C ASP A 168 25.74 -22.05 -5.25
N ARG A 169 26.74 -21.85 -6.09
CA ARG A 169 27.94 -21.03 -5.80
C ARG A 169 27.81 -19.57 -6.27
N VAL A 170 26.60 -19.14 -6.61
CA VAL A 170 26.37 -17.74 -6.99
C VAL A 170 26.00 -16.96 -5.74
N ASP A 171 26.87 -16.05 -5.32
CA ASP A 171 26.75 -15.30 -4.08
C ASP A 171 25.92 -14.03 -4.25
N GLY A 172 25.96 -13.43 -5.43
CA GLY A 172 25.23 -12.20 -5.74
C GLY A 172 24.91 -12.04 -7.21
N ALA A 173 23.98 -11.14 -7.48
CA ALA A 173 23.64 -10.67 -8.81
C ALA A 173 23.50 -9.15 -8.81
N ARG A 174 23.92 -8.51 -9.88
CA ARG A 174 23.72 -7.08 -10.14
C ARG A 174 23.07 -6.90 -11.50
N MET A 175 22.09 -6.03 -11.55
CA MET A 175 21.50 -5.60 -12.80
C MET A 175 22.14 -4.29 -13.23
N GLU A 176 22.68 -4.27 -14.45
CA GLU A 176 23.48 -3.18 -14.97
C GLU A 176 22.67 -2.31 -15.91
N ASN A 177 22.94 -0.99 -15.83
CA ASN A 177 22.40 0.01 -16.74
C ASN A 177 20.87 0.09 -16.75
N VAL A 178 20.24 0.02 -15.57
CA VAL A 178 18.78 0.14 -15.43
C VAL A 178 18.38 1.56 -15.06
N LYS A 179 17.23 2.02 -15.56
CA LYS A 179 16.60 3.25 -15.07
C LYS A 179 16.12 3.02 -13.64
N TYR A 180 16.30 4.00 -12.76
CA TYR A 180 16.03 3.82 -11.35
C TYR A 180 15.05 4.81 -10.75
N GLY A 181 14.78 5.94 -11.39
CA GLY A 181 13.88 6.98 -10.94
C GLY A 181 12.54 6.94 -11.66
N SER A 182 11.49 7.32 -10.95
CA SER A 182 10.14 7.50 -11.51
C SER A 182 9.39 8.62 -10.81
N ARG A 183 8.44 9.20 -11.53
CA ARG A 183 7.46 10.15 -11.00
C ARG A 183 6.06 9.63 -11.27
N PHE A 184 5.22 9.74 -10.27
CA PHE A 184 3.86 9.21 -10.26
C PHE A 184 2.87 10.35 -10.09
N ASN A 185 1.92 10.44 -11.00
CA ASN A 185 0.77 11.30 -10.86
C ASN A 185 -0.36 10.49 -10.20
N LEU A 186 -0.67 10.77 -8.93
CA LEU A 186 -1.67 10.00 -8.19
C LEU A 186 -3.09 10.26 -8.70
N LEU A 187 -3.37 11.44 -9.27
CA LEU A 187 -4.70 11.78 -9.80
C LEU A 187 -5.04 10.98 -11.05
N THR A 188 -4.05 10.73 -11.90
CA THR A 188 -4.26 10.07 -13.20
C THR A 188 -3.72 8.64 -13.24
N GLY A 189 -2.97 8.22 -12.22
CA GLY A 189 -2.25 6.95 -12.21
C GLY A 189 -1.07 6.88 -13.20
N LYS A 190 -0.74 7.98 -13.88
CA LYS A 190 0.34 8.00 -14.87
C LYS A 190 1.71 7.93 -14.21
N THR A 191 2.58 7.09 -14.75
CA THR A 191 3.98 6.96 -14.34
C THR A 191 4.91 7.46 -15.45
N VAL A 192 5.94 8.21 -15.06
CA VAL A 192 7.03 8.62 -15.95
C VAL A 192 8.34 8.11 -15.38
N THR A 193 9.04 7.27 -16.12
CA THR A 193 10.37 6.76 -15.74
C THR A 193 11.43 7.73 -16.20
N ASP A 194 12.34 8.10 -15.31
CA ASP A 194 13.45 8.99 -15.60
C ASP A 194 14.51 8.29 -16.47
N GLU A 195 15.28 9.06 -17.25
CA GLU A 195 16.31 8.49 -18.13
C GLU A 195 17.60 8.15 -17.40
N THR A 196 17.76 8.58 -16.14
CA THR A 196 18.95 8.31 -15.35
C THR A 196 19.10 6.83 -15.06
N ARG A 197 20.30 6.30 -15.24
CA ARG A 197 20.61 4.88 -15.15
C ARG A 197 21.66 4.59 -14.09
N GLY A 198 21.60 3.38 -13.55
CA GLY A 198 22.54 2.89 -12.55
C GLY A 198 22.66 1.36 -12.59
N SER A 199 23.47 0.84 -11.68
CA SER A 199 23.71 -0.59 -11.52
C SER A 199 23.46 -0.94 -10.05
N TYR A 200 22.58 -1.90 -9.80
CA TYR A 200 22.09 -2.20 -8.47
C TYR A 200 22.17 -3.68 -8.15
N ALA A 201 22.53 -4.01 -6.92
CA ALA A 201 22.49 -5.37 -6.43
C ALA A 201 21.05 -5.87 -6.31
N MET A 202 20.86 -7.16 -6.58
CA MET A 202 19.58 -7.85 -6.50
C MET A 202 19.46 -8.60 -5.18
N TYR A 203 18.26 -8.70 -4.65
CA TYR A 203 17.96 -9.49 -3.47
C TYR A 203 18.04 -10.99 -3.77
N ARG A 204 18.83 -11.74 -2.98
CA ARG A 204 18.87 -13.19 -3.06
C ARG A 204 17.63 -13.77 -2.36
N TYR A 205 16.59 -14.03 -3.16
CA TYR A 205 15.29 -14.44 -2.67
C TYR A 205 15.28 -15.87 -2.11
N SER A 206 15.93 -16.79 -2.82
CA SER A 206 16.06 -18.19 -2.39
C SER A 206 17.30 -18.85 -2.98
N SER A 207 17.77 -19.89 -2.32
CA SER A 207 18.88 -20.71 -2.78
C SER A 207 18.70 -22.16 -2.28
N GLY A 208 18.94 -23.12 -3.14
CA GLY A 208 18.88 -24.56 -2.82
C GLY A 208 18.71 -25.42 -4.07
N ASN A 209 19.02 -26.71 -3.96
CA ASN A 209 18.88 -27.69 -5.06
C ASN A 209 19.53 -27.23 -6.38
N LEU A 210 20.74 -26.66 -6.31
CA LEU A 210 21.48 -26.11 -7.46
C LEU A 210 20.75 -24.98 -8.20
N THR A 211 19.80 -24.31 -7.51
CA THR A 211 19.09 -23.17 -8.07
C THR A 211 19.19 -21.98 -7.11
N THR A 212 19.60 -20.83 -7.61
CA THR A 212 19.58 -19.56 -6.87
C THR A 212 18.66 -18.58 -7.59
N VAL A 213 17.76 -17.94 -6.84
CA VAL A 213 16.80 -16.97 -7.36
C VAL A 213 17.12 -15.59 -6.79
N PHE A 214 17.30 -14.63 -7.70
CA PHE A 214 17.47 -13.22 -7.36
C PHE A 214 16.27 -12.42 -7.83
N ARG A 215 15.87 -11.42 -7.06
CA ARG A 215 14.77 -10.50 -7.39
C ARG A 215 15.20 -9.06 -7.27
N MET A 216 14.62 -8.23 -8.12
CA MET A 216 14.80 -6.79 -8.11
C MET A 216 13.54 -6.10 -8.58
N THR A 217 13.15 -5.03 -7.91
CA THR A 217 12.07 -4.15 -8.33
C THR A 217 12.64 -2.98 -9.11
N ILE A 218 12.08 -2.69 -10.28
CA ILE A 218 12.55 -1.63 -11.18
C ILE A 218 11.37 -0.83 -11.75
N PRO A 219 11.59 0.45 -12.13
CA PRO A 219 10.64 1.20 -12.96
C PRO A 219 10.34 0.49 -14.28
N ALA A 220 9.13 0.70 -14.80
CA ALA A 220 8.74 0.18 -16.10
C ALA A 220 9.68 0.71 -17.19
N GLN A 221 10.36 -0.20 -17.90
CA GLN A 221 11.33 0.13 -18.92
C GLN A 221 11.55 -1.04 -19.87
N THR A 222 12.00 -0.74 -21.09
CA THR A 222 12.45 -1.77 -22.00
C THR A 222 13.87 -2.20 -21.64
N LEU A 223 14.07 -3.49 -21.41
CA LEU A 223 15.36 -4.10 -21.20
C LEU A 223 15.85 -4.71 -22.51
N THR A 224 17.06 -4.38 -22.91
CA THR A 224 17.67 -4.89 -24.14
C THR A 224 18.95 -5.66 -23.83
N THR A 225 19.21 -6.72 -24.56
CA THR A 225 20.43 -7.55 -24.40
C THR A 225 21.70 -6.83 -24.74
N THR A 226 21.61 -5.71 -25.47
CA THR A 226 22.75 -4.88 -25.86
C THR A 226 23.16 -3.89 -24.78
N SER A 227 22.21 -3.37 -24.01
CA SER A 227 22.47 -2.31 -23.03
C SER A 227 22.27 -2.73 -21.59
N ASN A 228 21.45 -3.76 -21.33
CA ASN A 228 21.19 -4.27 -20.00
C ASN A 228 21.75 -5.69 -19.86
N TYR A 229 22.44 -5.97 -18.76
CA TYR A 229 22.96 -7.31 -18.49
C TYR A 229 22.99 -7.57 -16.99
N ILE A 230 23.10 -8.83 -16.63
CA ILE A 230 23.26 -9.28 -15.25
C ILE A 230 24.71 -9.66 -15.04
N THR A 231 25.33 -9.13 -14.01
CA THR A 231 26.62 -9.59 -13.49
C THR A 231 26.35 -10.51 -12.32
N LEU A 232 26.82 -11.74 -12.38
CA LEU A 232 26.80 -12.68 -11.27
C LEU A 232 28.14 -12.65 -10.56
N THR A 233 28.12 -12.67 -9.24
CA THR A 233 29.28 -12.80 -8.37
C THR A 233 29.29 -14.18 -7.72
N GLY A 234 30.47 -14.71 -7.55
CA GLY A 234 30.74 -16.06 -7.08
C GLY A 234 32.12 -16.48 -7.55
N THR A 235 32.38 -17.74 -7.75
CA THR A 235 33.69 -18.19 -8.27
C THR A 235 33.48 -18.95 -9.57
N PRO A 236 33.90 -18.41 -10.72
CA PRO A 236 34.42 -17.06 -11.05
C PRO A 236 33.31 -16.03 -11.33
N ASP A 237 33.62 -14.73 -11.37
CA ASP A 237 32.70 -13.69 -11.81
C ASP A 237 32.20 -13.96 -13.23
N MET A 238 30.88 -13.98 -13.40
CA MET A 238 30.27 -14.22 -14.71
C MET A 238 29.44 -13.02 -15.14
N LYS A 239 29.56 -12.64 -16.42
CA LYS A 239 28.68 -11.65 -17.06
C LYS A 239 27.72 -12.39 -17.98
N LEU A 240 26.45 -12.45 -17.61
CA LEU A 240 25.40 -12.98 -18.47
C LEU A 240 24.79 -11.85 -19.29
N ARG A 241 24.88 -11.98 -20.60
CA ARG A 241 24.03 -11.22 -21.53
C ARG A 241 22.86 -12.13 -21.88
N GLY A 242 21.82 -12.09 -21.08
CA GLY A 242 20.71 -13.02 -21.20
C GLY A 242 19.55 -12.47 -22.00
N HIS A 243 18.83 -13.35 -22.67
CA HIS A 243 17.48 -13.07 -23.13
C HIS A 243 16.56 -13.03 -21.90
N PHE A 244 15.97 -11.88 -21.62
CA PHE A 244 14.94 -11.77 -20.60
C PHE A 244 13.68 -12.46 -21.14
N ARG A 245 13.31 -13.60 -20.57
CA ARG A 245 11.96 -14.12 -20.76
C ARG A 245 11.03 -13.23 -19.93
N HIS A 246 10.16 -12.48 -20.60
CA HIS A 246 9.00 -11.91 -19.96
C HIS A 246 8.11 -13.07 -19.52
N ASP A 247 8.14 -13.43 -18.26
CA ASP A 247 7.05 -14.19 -17.68
C ASP A 247 5.92 -13.18 -17.48
N HIS A 248 4.99 -13.11 -18.43
CA HIS A 248 3.78 -12.32 -18.36
C HIS A 248 2.83 -12.90 -17.32
N ARG A 249 3.26 -12.98 -16.09
CA ARG A 249 2.34 -12.96 -14.96
C ARG A 249 1.98 -11.52 -14.67
N THR A 250 1.59 -10.81 -15.69
CA THR A 250 0.81 -9.59 -15.59
C THR A 250 -0.49 -9.99 -14.89
N ARG A 251 -0.61 -9.63 -13.63
CA ARG A 251 -1.92 -9.60 -12.99
C ARG A 251 -2.73 -8.63 -13.82
N GLN A 252 -3.68 -9.18 -14.55
CA GLN A 252 -4.63 -8.43 -15.37
C GLN A 252 -5.30 -7.39 -14.47
N ASN A 253 -4.98 -6.13 -14.72
CA ASN A 253 -5.86 -5.04 -14.38
C ASN A 253 -6.99 -5.07 -15.44
N PRO A 254 -8.27 -5.25 -15.09
CA PRO A 254 -9.34 -5.44 -16.06
C PRO A 254 -9.67 -4.21 -16.92
N GLN A 255 -8.92 -3.13 -16.83
CA GLN A 255 -9.24 -1.85 -17.47
C GLN A 255 -8.21 -1.31 -18.46
N LEU A 256 -7.22 -2.09 -18.89
CA LEU A 256 -6.42 -1.67 -20.06
C LEU A 256 -6.90 -2.43 -21.30
N PRO A 257 -7.28 -1.72 -22.39
CA PRO A 257 -7.68 -2.37 -23.63
C PRO A 257 -6.50 -3.12 -24.25
N ASP A 258 -6.77 -4.37 -24.63
CA ASP A 258 -5.95 -5.20 -25.49
C ASP A 258 -5.54 -4.45 -26.76
N ARG A 259 -4.30 -4.00 -26.83
CA ARG A 259 -3.62 -3.67 -28.11
C ARG A 259 -2.12 -3.69 -27.93
N LEU A 260 -1.55 -4.87 -28.01
CA LEU A 260 -0.25 -5.14 -28.65
C LEU A 260 -0.25 -6.65 -28.95
N GLN A 261 -1.02 -7.01 -29.97
CA GLN A 261 -0.83 -8.29 -30.62
C GLN A 261 0.47 -8.25 -31.40
N ASP A 262 1.28 -9.21 -31.09
CA ASP A 262 2.45 -9.68 -31.78
C ASP A 262 2.22 -9.74 -33.31
N THR A 263 2.95 -8.91 -34.05
CA THR A 263 3.10 -9.07 -35.49
C THR A 263 4.57 -9.29 -35.79
N ASP A 264 5.06 -10.48 -35.51
CA ASP A 264 6.21 -10.98 -36.24
C ASP A 264 6.13 -12.51 -36.38
N ASN A 265 5.35 -12.89 -37.37
CA ASN A 265 5.41 -14.21 -37.95
C ASN A 265 5.42 -14.02 -39.47
N ARG A 266 6.62 -14.07 -40.09
CA ARG A 266 6.73 -14.53 -41.46
C ARG A 266 8.20 -14.80 -41.90
N PRO A 267 8.31 -15.56 -43.00
CA PRO A 267 8.87 -16.92 -43.08
C PRO A 267 10.35 -16.89 -43.29
#